data_16e76e4666b7746167a85109e5ffae16
#
_entry.id   16e76e4666b7746167a85109e5ffae16
#
_cell.length_a   1.000
_cell.length_b   1.000
_cell.length_c   1.000
_cell.angle_alpha   90.00
_cell.angle_beta   90.00
_cell.angle_gamma   90.00
#
_symmetry.space_group_name_H-M   'P 1'
#
loop_
_entity.id
_entity.type
_entity.pdbx_description
1 polymer ?
#
loop_
_entity_poly.entity_id
_entity_poly.type
_entity_poly.pdbx_seq_one_letter_code
_entity_poly.pdbx_strand_id
1 'polypeptide(L)'
;IIPKFAITGLNPHCENFTKINEEKKVIIPAIKKLKKSKINIVGPLAADSLFMKNNIKKYDVVIGMYHDQVLTPIKTLFNFDAINITLGLPFIRVSPDHGPNNHMIGQNKSDPKSFYNSLKFLEKFSAN
;
A
#
# COMPACT_ATOMS: atom_id res chain seq x y z
N ILE A 1 9.31 -16.51 -6.70
CA ILE A 1 9.87 -15.29 -6.07
C ILE A 1 9.20 -15.13 -4.72
N ILE A 2 9.97 -14.96 -3.65
CA ILE A 2 9.42 -14.68 -2.32
C ILE A 2 9.34 -13.17 -2.16
N PRO A 3 8.16 -12.58 -2.02
CA PRO A 3 8.00 -11.13 -1.92
C PRO A 3 8.64 -10.59 -0.63
N LYS A 4 9.25 -9.41 -0.74
CA LYS A 4 9.82 -8.68 0.38
C LYS A 4 8.88 -7.60 0.84
N PHE A 5 8.42 -7.72 2.07
CA PHE A 5 7.47 -6.80 2.70
C PHE A 5 8.20 -5.74 3.53
N ALA A 6 7.73 -4.50 3.45
CA ALA A 6 8.05 -3.45 4.41
C ALA A 6 6.79 -3.05 5.18
N ILE A 7 6.90 -2.85 6.47
CA ILE A 7 5.80 -2.35 7.30
C ILE A 7 6.19 -1.02 7.93
N THR A 8 5.31 -0.03 7.85
CA THR A 8 5.52 1.28 8.48
C THR A 8 5.22 1.22 9.98
N GLY A 9 5.76 2.14 10.74
CA GLY A 9 5.30 2.39 12.10
C GLY A 9 3.99 3.18 12.12
N LEU A 10 3.29 3.16 13.24
CA LEU A 10 2.17 4.06 13.48
C LEU A 10 2.69 5.47 13.79
N ASN A 11 3.75 5.55 14.60
CA ASN A 11 4.46 6.79 14.90
C ASN A 11 5.36 7.18 13.71
N PRO A 12 5.39 8.46 13.28
CA PRO A 12 6.19 8.92 12.15
C PRO A 12 7.67 8.56 12.23
N HIS A 13 8.24 8.57 13.43
CA HIS A 13 9.66 8.30 13.65
C HIS A 13 9.95 6.85 14.06
N CYS A 14 8.95 6.01 14.25
CA CYS A 14 9.08 4.63 14.77
C CYS A 14 9.83 4.56 16.10
N GLU A 15 9.77 5.63 16.91
CA GLU A 15 10.60 5.81 18.08
C GLU A 15 9.99 5.24 19.34
N ASN A 16 10.89 4.82 20.24
CA ASN A 16 10.58 4.10 21.46
C ASN A 16 10.60 4.98 22.72
N PHE A 17 10.36 6.29 22.58
CA PHE A 17 10.54 7.25 23.70
C PHE A 17 9.44 7.23 24.76
N THR A 18 8.28 6.67 24.46
CA THR A 18 7.19 6.57 25.44
C THR A 18 7.06 5.17 26.03
N LYS A 19 6.60 5.09 27.30
CA LYS A 19 6.29 3.81 27.96
C LYS A 19 5.14 3.07 27.27
N ILE A 20 4.23 3.80 26.64
CA ILE A 20 3.11 3.29 25.82
C ILE A 20 3.42 3.62 24.38
N ASN A 21 3.64 2.58 23.61
CA ASN A 21 4.11 2.70 22.23
C ASN A 21 3.60 1.47 21.47
N GLU A 22 2.81 1.71 20.46
CA GLU A 22 2.15 0.70 19.63
C GLU A 22 3.17 -0.13 18.85
N GLU A 23 4.29 0.46 18.48
CA GLU A 23 5.39 -0.23 17.82
C GLU A 23 5.90 -1.39 18.69
N LYS A 24 6.18 -1.12 19.99
CA LYS A 24 6.66 -2.16 20.91
C LYS A 24 5.60 -3.17 21.29
N LYS A 25 4.37 -2.72 21.51
CA LYS A 25 3.32 -3.57 22.05
C LYS A 25 2.61 -4.40 21.00
N VAL A 26 2.53 -3.90 19.75
CA VAL A 26 1.72 -4.51 18.69
C VAL A 26 2.55 -4.81 17.44
N ILE A 27 3.18 -3.80 16.84
CA ILE A 27 3.79 -3.92 15.51
C ILE A 27 5.02 -4.83 15.54
N ILE A 28 5.96 -4.59 16.45
CA ILE A 28 7.19 -5.41 16.56
C ILE A 28 6.86 -6.88 16.93
N PRO A 29 5.97 -7.19 17.88
CA PRO A 29 5.55 -8.57 18.12
C PRO A 29 4.90 -9.23 16.90
N ALA A 30 4.05 -8.51 16.16
CA ALA A 30 3.45 -9.01 14.92
C ALA A 30 4.52 -9.35 13.86
N ILE A 31 5.47 -8.45 13.62
CA ILE A 31 6.60 -8.68 12.71
C ILE A 31 7.40 -9.91 13.14
N LYS A 32 7.72 -10.05 14.43
CA LYS A 32 8.43 -11.23 14.94
C LYS A 32 7.67 -12.52 14.69
N LYS A 33 6.35 -12.53 14.85
CA LYS A 33 5.48 -13.67 14.55
C LYS A 33 5.50 -14.03 13.06
N LEU A 34 5.39 -13.04 12.19
CA LEU A 34 5.43 -13.24 10.73
C LEU A 34 6.79 -13.76 10.26
N LYS A 35 7.90 -13.27 10.83
CA LYS A 35 9.24 -13.81 10.55
C LYS A 35 9.40 -15.28 10.97
N LYS A 36 8.80 -15.69 12.09
CA LYS A 36 8.77 -17.11 12.48
C LYS A 36 8.03 -17.98 11.46
N SER A 37 7.03 -17.43 10.78
CA SER A 37 6.31 -18.07 9.67
C SER A 37 7.04 -17.95 8.32
N LYS A 38 8.34 -17.59 8.32
CA LYS A 38 9.21 -17.45 7.14
C LYS A 38 8.78 -16.36 6.16
N ILE A 39 7.98 -15.40 6.59
CA ILE A 39 7.63 -14.22 5.78
C ILE A 39 8.80 -13.25 5.78
N ASN A 40 9.27 -12.86 4.59
CA ASN A 40 10.36 -11.90 4.43
C ASN A 40 9.86 -10.47 4.65
N ILE A 41 9.82 -10.03 5.90
CA ILE A 41 9.26 -8.74 6.32
C ILE A 41 10.27 -7.95 7.14
N VAL A 42 10.32 -6.63 6.91
CA VAL A 42 11.11 -5.67 7.69
C VAL A 42 10.25 -4.54 8.22
N GLY A 43 10.66 -3.94 9.32
CA GLY A 43 9.96 -2.82 9.97
C GLY A 43 9.99 -2.93 11.49
N PRO A 44 9.29 -2.00 12.18
CA PRO A 44 8.62 -0.85 11.59
C PRO A 44 9.62 0.16 11.01
N LEU A 45 9.26 0.79 9.90
CA LEU A 45 10.07 1.79 9.21
C LEU A 45 9.31 3.14 9.18
N ALA A 46 10.05 4.24 9.26
CA ALA A 46 9.48 5.57 9.09
C ALA A 46 8.95 5.73 7.65
N ALA A 47 7.69 6.14 7.52
CA ALA A 47 7.00 6.15 6.23
C ALA A 47 7.64 7.15 5.24
N ASP A 48 8.03 8.33 5.70
CA ASP A 48 8.66 9.35 4.89
C ASP A 48 9.94 8.85 4.19
N SER A 49 10.81 8.21 4.94
CA SER A 49 12.05 7.65 4.41
C SER A 49 11.85 6.36 3.62
N LEU A 50 10.84 5.57 3.93
CA LEU A 50 10.50 4.35 3.19
C LEU A 50 10.13 4.66 1.73
N PHE A 51 9.33 5.71 1.49
CA PHE A 51 8.88 6.09 0.15
C PHE A 51 9.91 6.89 -0.67
N MET A 52 11.10 7.16 -0.14
CA MET A 52 12.19 7.71 -0.95
C MET A 52 12.53 6.78 -2.11
N LYS A 53 12.80 7.35 -3.31
CA LYS A 53 13.02 6.64 -4.57
C LYS A 53 13.95 5.43 -4.48
N ASN A 54 15.04 5.53 -3.70
CA ASN A 54 16.03 4.46 -3.55
C ASN A 54 15.64 3.41 -2.49
N ASN A 55 14.70 3.74 -1.61
CA ASN A 55 14.25 2.83 -0.55
C ASN A 55 13.05 1.99 -0.99
N ILE A 56 12.05 2.62 -1.62
CA ILE A 56 10.84 1.92 -2.07
C ILE A 56 11.16 0.75 -3.02
N LYS A 57 12.16 0.90 -3.86
CA LYS A 57 12.60 -0.14 -4.81
C LYS A 57 13.15 -1.43 -4.16
N LYS A 58 13.42 -1.39 -2.86
CA LYS A 58 13.94 -2.56 -2.12
C LYS A 58 12.84 -3.54 -1.70
N TYR A 59 11.57 -3.18 -1.90
CA TYR A 59 10.42 -3.91 -1.40
C TYR A 59 9.39 -4.13 -2.50
N ASP A 60 8.74 -5.28 -2.44
CA ASP A 60 7.65 -5.64 -3.36
C ASP A 60 6.29 -5.19 -2.82
N VAL A 61 6.16 -5.15 -1.48
CA VAL A 61 4.92 -4.79 -0.79
C VAL A 61 5.23 -3.85 0.37
N VAL A 62 4.46 -2.77 0.47
CA VAL A 62 4.48 -1.86 1.63
C VAL A 62 3.15 -1.95 2.36
N ILE A 63 3.21 -2.19 3.67
CA ILE A 63 2.05 -2.23 4.56
C ILE A 63 2.04 -0.96 5.38
N GLY A 64 1.02 -0.12 5.16
CA GLY A 64 0.77 1.08 5.97
C GLY A 64 -0.15 0.80 7.16
N MET A 65 -0.02 1.59 8.20
CA MET A 65 -0.87 1.49 9.38
C MET A 65 -2.19 2.24 9.21
N TYR A 66 -2.26 3.20 8.32
CA TYR A 66 -3.46 3.97 8.00
C TYR A 66 -3.41 4.48 6.56
N HIS A 67 -4.57 4.87 6.06
CA HIS A 67 -4.83 5.23 4.66
C HIS A 67 -3.80 6.21 4.07
N ASP A 68 -3.65 7.40 4.65
CA ASP A 68 -2.84 8.47 4.06
C ASP A 68 -1.34 8.18 4.07
N GLN A 69 -0.90 7.30 4.98
CA GLN A 69 0.51 6.90 5.10
C GLN A 69 1.03 6.23 3.82
N VAL A 70 0.17 5.57 3.07
CA VAL A 70 0.51 4.85 1.84
C VAL A 70 -0.11 5.48 0.60
N LEU A 71 -1.35 5.98 0.68
CA LEU A 71 -2.01 6.53 -0.52
C LEU A 71 -1.46 7.89 -0.93
N THR A 72 -1.08 8.76 0.01
CA THR A 72 -0.45 10.04 -0.34
C THR A 72 0.81 9.86 -1.17
N PRO A 73 1.81 9.07 -0.73
CA PRO A 73 2.99 8.82 -1.57
C PRO A 73 2.69 8.05 -2.86
N ILE A 74 1.75 7.10 -2.87
CA ILE A 74 1.37 6.38 -4.08
C ILE A 74 0.77 7.34 -5.11
N LYS A 75 -0.15 8.22 -4.71
CA LYS A 75 -0.73 9.22 -5.60
C LYS A 75 0.31 10.20 -6.13
N THR A 76 1.25 10.61 -5.30
CA THR A 76 2.34 11.53 -5.69
C THR A 76 3.31 10.88 -6.69
N LEU A 77 3.63 9.58 -6.51
CA LEU A 77 4.61 8.88 -7.34
C LEU A 77 4.02 8.33 -8.64
N PHE A 78 2.77 7.90 -8.63
CA PHE A 78 2.16 7.11 -9.71
C PHE A 78 0.88 7.72 -10.30
N ASN A 79 0.38 8.84 -9.76
CA ASN A 79 -0.83 9.53 -10.24
C ASN A 79 -2.02 8.56 -10.42
N PHE A 80 -2.49 8.41 -11.65
CA PHE A 80 -3.62 7.56 -12.04
C PHE A 80 -3.21 6.12 -12.44
N ASP A 81 -1.97 5.70 -12.23
CA ASP A 81 -1.53 4.32 -12.50
C ASP A 81 -2.03 3.31 -11.47
N ALA A 82 -2.39 3.77 -10.27
CA ALA A 82 -2.84 2.90 -9.18
C ALA A 82 -4.25 2.34 -9.43
N ILE A 83 -4.47 1.13 -8.91
CA ILE A 83 -5.80 0.48 -8.82
C ILE A 83 -6.05 0.03 -7.39
N ASN A 84 -7.31 -0.09 -7.02
CA ASN A 84 -7.72 -0.59 -5.70
C ASN A 84 -8.18 -2.04 -5.82
N ILE A 85 -7.57 -2.94 -5.04
CA ILE A 85 -7.90 -4.36 -4.99
C ILE A 85 -8.31 -4.72 -3.56
N THR A 86 -9.50 -5.31 -3.39
CA THR A 86 -9.94 -5.81 -2.10
C THR A 86 -9.55 -7.27 -1.96
N LEU A 87 -8.73 -7.59 -0.96
CA LEU A 87 -8.28 -8.94 -0.67
C LEU A 87 -9.19 -9.62 0.36
N GLY A 88 -9.17 -10.97 0.37
CA GLY A 88 -9.92 -11.78 1.35
C GLY A 88 -11.39 -12.04 0.97
N LEU A 89 -11.81 -11.68 -0.23
CA LEU A 89 -13.13 -12.02 -0.76
C LEU A 89 -13.09 -13.34 -1.57
N PRO A 90 -14.21 -14.08 -1.68
CA PRO A 90 -14.28 -15.28 -2.51
C PRO A 90 -14.36 -14.98 -4.02
N PHE A 91 -14.28 -13.72 -4.41
CA PHE A 91 -14.25 -13.22 -5.77
C PHE A 91 -13.25 -12.07 -5.88
N ILE A 92 -12.79 -11.77 -7.10
CA ILE A 92 -11.88 -10.64 -7.35
C ILE A 92 -12.70 -9.35 -7.37
N ARG A 93 -12.33 -8.41 -6.51
CA ARG A 93 -12.87 -7.05 -6.50
C ARG A 93 -11.76 -6.06 -6.77
N VAL A 94 -11.86 -5.39 -7.90
CA VAL A 94 -10.96 -4.32 -8.30
C VAL A 94 -11.76 -3.07 -8.69
N SER A 95 -11.21 -1.90 -8.43
CA SER A 95 -11.80 -0.64 -8.86
C SER A 95 -10.70 0.37 -9.19
N PRO A 96 -11.01 1.41 -9.99
CA PRO A 96 -10.14 2.56 -10.12
C PRO A 96 -9.81 3.17 -8.76
N ASP A 97 -8.60 3.68 -8.62
CA ASP A 97 -8.12 4.33 -7.40
C ASP A 97 -8.26 5.84 -7.48
N HIS A 98 -9.49 6.34 -7.66
CA HIS A 98 -9.82 7.77 -7.66
C HIS A 98 -11.18 8.05 -7.00
N GLY A 99 -11.32 9.27 -6.48
CA GLY A 99 -12.59 9.75 -5.89
C GLY A 99 -13.63 10.15 -6.96
N PRO A 100 -14.82 10.59 -6.55
CA PRO A 100 -15.95 10.87 -7.44
C PRO A 100 -15.78 12.07 -8.38
N ASN A 101 -14.76 12.90 -8.25
CA ASN A 101 -14.41 14.02 -9.15
C ASN A 101 -15.61 14.84 -9.67
N ASN A 102 -16.56 15.19 -8.83
CA ASN A 102 -17.83 15.82 -9.21
C ASN A 102 -17.66 17.11 -10.05
N HIS A 103 -16.56 17.83 -9.82
CA HIS A 103 -16.24 19.04 -10.58
C HIS A 103 -15.84 18.80 -12.03
N MET A 104 -15.58 17.55 -12.43
CA MET A 104 -15.22 17.17 -13.81
C MET A 104 -16.40 16.63 -14.62
N ILE A 105 -17.58 16.49 -13.98
CA ILE A 105 -18.79 15.98 -14.64
C ILE A 105 -19.14 16.86 -15.86
N GLY A 106 -19.34 16.25 -17.02
CA GLY A 106 -19.68 16.93 -18.28
C GLY A 106 -18.52 17.64 -18.98
N GLN A 107 -17.31 17.67 -18.40
CA GLN A 107 -16.17 18.38 -19.01
C GLN A 107 -15.32 17.52 -19.95
N ASN A 108 -15.55 16.22 -20.01
CA ASN A 108 -14.77 15.26 -20.83
C ASN A 108 -13.23 15.35 -20.62
N LYS A 109 -12.80 15.56 -19.36
CA LYS A 109 -11.40 15.77 -18.97
C LYS A 109 -10.87 14.68 -18.03
N SER A 110 -11.68 13.67 -17.70
CA SER A 110 -11.29 12.59 -16.80
C SER A 110 -10.20 11.73 -17.41
N ASP A 111 -9.19 11.39 -16.61
CA ASP A 111 -8.16 10.44 -17.01
C ASP A 111 -8.67 8.99 -16.78
N PRO A 112 -8.84 8.18 -17.84
CA PRO A 112 -9.37 6.82 -17.72
C PRO A 112 -8.31 5.78 -17.33
N LYS A 113 -7.07 6.19 -17.07
CA LYS A 113 -5.92 5.29 -16.91
C LYS A 113 -6.12 4.25 -15.81
N SER A 114 -6.59 4.68 -14.63
CA SER A 114 -6.86 3.78 -13.51
C SER A 114 -7.97 2.75 -13.84
N PHE A 115 -8.99 3.15 -14.58
CA PHE A 115 -10.04 2.25 -15.06
C PHE A 115 -9.48 1.20 -16.04
N TYR A 116 -8.70 1.62 -17.04
CA TYR A 116 -8.03 0.69 -17.94
C TYR A 116 -7.10 -0.28 -17.22
N ASN A 117 -6.35 0.19 -16.25
CA ASN A 117 -5.47 -0.66 -15.45
C ASN A 117 -6.27 -1.69 -14.63
N SER A 118 -7.45 -1.31 -14.13
CA SER A 118 -8.36 -2.23 -13.44
C SER A 118 -8.85 -3.34 -14.37
N LEU A 119 -9.23 -3.02 -15.61
CA LEU A 119 -9.63 -4.01 -16.62
C LEU A 119 -8.47 -4.94 -16.99
N LYS A 120 -7.29 -4.40 -17.27
CA LYS A 120 -6.09 -5.20 -17.57
C LYS A 120 -5.71 -6.15 -16.44
N PHE A 121 -5.94 -5.73 -15.18
CA PHE A 121 -5.73 -6.60 -14.03
C PHE A 121 -6.70 -7.78 -14.05
N LEU A 122 -7.99 -7.54 -14.32
CA LEU A 122 -9.01 -8.60 -14.40
C LEU A 122 -8.75 -9.60 -15.55
N GLU A 123 -8.32 -9.13 -16.71
CA GLU A 123 -7.98 -9.97 -17.87
C GLU A 123 -6.96 -11.07 -17.51
N LYS A 124 -5.97 -10.77 -16.65
CA LYS A 124 -4.98 -11.76 -16.19
C LYS A 124 -5.57 -12.94 -15.43
N PHE A 125 -6.75 -12.78 -14.84
CA PHE A 125 -7.42 -13.82 -14.06
C PHE A 125 -8.59 -14.48 -14.80
N SER A 126 -9.04 -13.88 -15.91
CA SER A 126 -10.10 -14.45 -16.75
C SER A 126 -9.56 -15.44 -17.78
N ALA A 127 -8.25 -15.45 -18.01
CA ALA A 127 -7.57 -16.30 -18.98
C ALA A 127 -7.12 -17.67 -18.43
N ASN A 128 -7.49 -18.00 -17.20
CA ASN A 128 -7.28 -19.29 -16.53
C ASN A 128 -8.62 -19.90 -16.15
#